data_a9e189874786e1afde512c7bb3dbc1d8
#
_entry.id   a9e189874786e1afde512c7bb3dbc1d8
#
_cell.length_a   1.000
_cell.length_b   1.000
_cell.length_c   1.000
_cell.angle_alpha   90.00
_cell.angle_beta   90.00
_cell.angle_gamma   90.00
#
_symmetry.space_group_name_H-M   'P 1'
#
loop_
_entity.id
_entity.type
_entity.pdbx_description
1 polymer ?
#
loop_
_entity_poly.entity_id
_entity_poly.type
_entity_poly.pdbx_seq_one_letter_code
_entity_poly.pdbx_strand_id
1 'polypeptide(L)'
;MRAAQDQRTIKRSDTGTIGTRGAGSFVRREPARLRRGGQGRPDVSGAGWHGARWTSVCVLASVLALAAAADAADQPQWGERYTRNMISAETGLPDSFDPATGKNIKWIAHLGGETHGTPVVAGGKVLVGTNNGDPRDGRHQGDRGVLMCFDEKDGKFLWQLVVPKIGGDPYLDWPSGGICSPPSVEGDRVYALSNRYEVMCLDLAGQANGNDGPYLDEGRHMAGRSGGAMAVTPIDADILWIFDLIKDAGIYPHDAAHASVLIDGPFLYVNTSNGVDNTHRKIRAPDAPALVVLEKATGRLVARDQEHLSPRTVHCTWSTPAMGEVNGRRLIFFGGPDGVVYAFEALKTMPPAGEVAKLNCVWRFDCDPEGVKENIHQYMGNRRQSASNIKGTPVFYKNRVYVAAGGDIWWGKELAWLKCIDASKTGDVTKTAEAWSYPVNLHCCATPSIAGGLVFITDLGRTIHCVDAETGKPCWTHKCRGEFWGSTLVADGKVYAGSRRGDFCILAADKEKKVLSSIDLDSPISSTPVAANGTIYISTQTRLYAVKKAAP
;
A
#
# COMPACT_ATOMS: atom_id res chain seq x y z
N MET A 1 -4.51 35.81 2.75
CA MET A 1 -5.34 35.73 1.53
C MET A 1 -5.84 34.29 1.45
N ARG A 2 -7.15 34.10 1.56
CA ARG A 2 -7.79 32.78 1.61
C ARG A 2 -7.81 32.18 0.21
N ALA A 3 -7.07 31.10 -0.02
CA ALA A 3 -7.22 30.28 -1.22
C ALA A 3 -8.41 29.34 -0.99
N ALA A 4 -9.37 29.43 -1.90
CA ALA A 4 -10.70 28.86 -1.77
C ALA A 4 -10.67 27.33 -1.85
N GLN A 5 -11.23 26.69 -0.84
CA GLN A 5 -11.80 25.36 -0.92
C GLN A 5 -13.08 25.44 -1.76
N ASP A 6 -13.01 25.08 -3.04
CA ASP A 6 -14.20 24.97 -3.88
C ASP A 6 -14.77 23.55 -3.76
N GLN A 7 -15.54 23.32 -2.70
CA GLN A 7 -16.39 22.15 -2.57
C GLN A 7 -17.67 22.40 -3.39
N ARG A 8 -17.68 21.98 -4.64
CA ARG A 8 -18.92 21.95 -5.42
C ARG A 8 -19.81 20.81 -4.95
N THR A 9 -20.78 21.18 -4.14
CA THR A 9 -21.96 20.38 -3.82
C THR A 9 -22.81 20.25 -5.08
N ILE A 10 -22.83 19.07 -5.69
CA ILE A 10 -23.74 18.77 -6.80
C ILE A 10 -25.14 18.56 -6.24
N LYS A 11 -26.01 19.53 -6.41
CA LYS A 11 -27.47 19.38 -6.23
C LYS A 11 -28.01 18.50 -7.35
N ARG A 12 -28.58 17.35 -6.99
CA ARG A 12 -29.46 16.56 -7.86
C ARG A 12 -30.81 17.27 -7.97
N SER A 13 -31.21 17.60 -9.18
CA SER A 13 -32.59 17.92 -9.52
C SER A 13 -33.28 16.64 -10.01
N ASP A 14 -34.28 16.21 -9.26
CA ASP A 14 -35.27 15.23 -9.72
C ASP A 14 -36.20 15.90 -10.72
N THR A 15 -36.44 15.30 -11.87
CA THR A 15 -37.75 15.27 -12.52
C THR A 15 -37.75 14.34 -13.74
N GLY A 16 -38.80 13.52 -13.88
CA GLY A 16 -39.19 12.97 -15.17
C GLY A 16 -39.57 11.48 -15.18
N THR A 17 -40.80 11.24 -14.84
CA THR A 17 -41.55 9.95 -14.91
C THR A 17 -41.97 9.60 -16.35
N ILE A 18 -42.29 8.30 -16.55
CA ILE A 18 -43.22 7.67 -17.51
C ILE A 18 -42.62 6.92 -18.71
N GLY A 19 -43.02 5.62 -18.77
CA GLY A 19 -43.04 4.85 -20.01
C GLY A 19 -43.02 3.34 -19.83
N THR A 20 -44.19 2.74 -19.52
CA THR A 20 -44.47 1.29 -19.51
C THR A 20 -44.64 0.70 -20.92
N ARG A 21 -44.25 -0.60 -21.04
CA ARG A 21 -44.71 -1.74 -21.88
C ARG A 21 -43.54 -2.47 -22.52
N GLY A 22 -43.47 -3.78 -22.50
CA GLY A 22 -44.31 -4.85 -22.76
C GLY A 22 -43.65 -6.21 -22.46
N ALA A 23 -44.50 -7.13 -22.11
CA ALA A 23 -44.19 -8.51 -21.79
C ALA A 23 -43.82 -9.35 -23.03
N GLY A 24 -42.90 -10.30 -22.86
CA GLY A 24 -42.61 -11.36 -23.80
C GLY A 24 -42.20 -12.62 -23.07
N SER A 25 -43.17 -13.53 -22.89
CA SER A 25 -43.01 -14.87 -22.37
C SER A 25 -42.35 -15.80 -23.39
N PHE A 26 -41.38 -16.61 -22.97
CA PHE A 26 -41.07 -17.87 -23.65
C PHE A 26 -40.58 -18.95 -22.68
N VAL A 27 -41.48 -19.86 -22.36
CA VAL A 27 -41.47 -21.33 -22.42
C VAL A 27 -40.25 -22.08 -21.92
N ARG A 28 -40.50 -22.80 -20.81
CA ARG A 28 -39.74 -23.97 -20.29
C ARG A 28 -39.71 -25.13 -21.31
N ARG A 29 -38.56 -25.80 -21.38
CA ARG A 29 -38.48 -27.24 -21.72
C ARG A 29 -37.47 -27.92 -20.80
N GLU A 30 -37.97 -28.85 -19.99
CA GLU A 30 -37.20 -29.90 -19.34
C GLU A 30 -37.00 -31.09 -20.27
N PRO A 31 -35.90 -31.83 -20.08
CA PRO A 31 -35.64 -33.06 -20.82
C PRO A 31 -35.86 -34.32 -19.98
N ALA A 32 -36.08 -35.38 -20.73
CA ALA A 32 -36.47 -36.71 -20.35
C ALA A 32 -35.39 -37.52 -19.61
N ARG A 33 -35.89 -38.40 -18.71
CA ARG A 33 -35.18 -39.53 -18.08
C ARG A 33 -34.98 -40.65 -19.08
N LEU A 34 -33.85 -41.36 -18.96
CA LEU A 34 -33.73 -42.74 -19.42
C LEU A 34 -33.06 -43.63 -18.37
N ARG A 35 -33.57 -44.86 -18.32
CA ARG A 35 -33.49 -45.89 -17.26
C ARG A 35 -32.37 -46.92 -17.53
N ARG A 36 -31.82 -47.46 -16.43
CA ARG A 36 -31.57 -48.87 -16.03
C ARG A 36 -30.82 -49.85 -16.93
N GLY A 37 -29.93 -50.56 -16.26
CA GLY A 37 -29.43 -51.94 -16.47
C GLY A 37 -28.10 -52.11 -15.78
N GLY A 38 -27.76 -53.00 -14.89
CA GLY A 38 -28.30 -54.26 -14.44
C GLY A 38 -27.15 -55.26 -14.31
N GLN A 39 -26.93 -55.75 -13.09
CA GLN A 39 -26.42 -57.06 -12.69
C GLN A 39 -24.95 -57.48 -12.96
N GLY A 40 -24.34 -58.06 -11.89
CA GLY A 40 -23.34 -59.13 -11.98
C GLY A 40 -22.41 -59.26 -10.78
N ARG A 41 -22.84 -59.99 -9.72
CA ARG A 41 -21.93 -60.65 -8.78
C ARG A 41 -21.48 -61.99 -9.37
N PRO A 42 -20.30 -62.51 -8.96
CA PRO A 42 -20.36 -63.79 -8.24
C PRO A 42 -19.50 -63.84 -6.96
N ASP A 43 -20.04 -64.61 -6.02
CA ASP A 43 -19.40 -65.18 -4.85
C ASP A 43 -18.30 -66.20 -5.26
N VAL A 44 -17.27 -66.33 -4.44
CA VAL A 44 -16.67 -67.63 -4.09
C VAL A 44 -16.12 -67.59 -2.66
N SER A 45 -16.52 -68.58 -1.94
CA SER A 45 -16.21 -69.01 -0.59
C SER A 45 -14.81 -69.53 -0.36
N GLY A 46 -14.35 -69.50 0.89
CA GLY A 46 -13.52 -70.61 1.37
C GLY A 46 -12.48 -70.31 2.42
N ALA A 47 -12.82 -70.65 3.65
CA ALA A 47 -12.07 -71.34 4.69
C ALA A 47 -10.75 -70.76 5.29
N GLY A 48 -10.75 -70.75 6.64
CA GLY A 48 -9.59 -71.17 7.40
C GLY A 48 -9.23 -70.38 8.66
N TRP A 49 -9.66 -70.83 9.77
CA TRP A 49 -9.32 -70.54 11.16
C TRP A 49 -7.81 -70.31 11.44
N HIS A 50 -7.48 -69.28 12.28
CA HIS A 50 -6.81 -69.51 13.56
C HIS A 50 -6.79 -68.18 14.38
N GLY A 51 -7.20 -68.31 15.64
CA GLY A 51 -7.30 -67.19 16.56
C GLY A 51 -5.97 -66.76 17.15
N ALA A 52 -5.84 -65.49 17.38
CA ALA A 52 -4.94 -64.94 18.37
C ALA A 52 -5.61 -63.72 19.00
N ARG A 53 -5.87 -63.80 20.28
CA ARG A 53 -6.38 -62.70 21.12
C ARG A 53 -5.26 -61.69 21.24
N TRP A 54 -5.51 -60.49 20.74
CA TRP A 54 -4.73 -59.31 21.06
C TRP A 54 -5.60 -58.34 21.87
N THR A 55 -5.19 -58.10 23.10
CA THR A 55 -5.75 -57.11 24.00
C THR A 55 -5.49 -55.71 23.39
N SER A 56 -6.56 -55.03 23.06
CA SER A 56 -6.52 -53.64 22.61
C SER A 56 -6.18 -52.71 23.79
N VAL A 57 -4.97 -52.23 23.84
CA VAL A 57 -4.59 -51.09 24.67
C VAL A 57 -4.93 -49.84 23.84
N CYS A 58 -6.01 -49.17 24.20
CA CYS A 58 -6.34 -47.82 23.69
C CYS A 58 -5.35 -46.81 24.32
N VAL A 59 -4.31 -46.49 23.62
CA VAL A 59 -3.51 -45.29 23.93
C VAL A 59 -4.26 -44.09 23.34
N LEU A 60 -4.97 -43.34 24.18
CA LEU A 60 -5.43 -42.00 23.87
C LEU A 60 -4.19 -41.10 23.74
N ALA A 61 -3.74 -40.91 22.51
CA ALA A 61 -2.79 -39.82 22.21
C ALA A 61 -3.57 -38.50 22.22
N SER A 62 -3.56 -37.81 23.35
CA SER A 62 -3.99 -36.41 23.43
C SER A 62 -3.01 -35.56 22.64
N VAL A 63 -3.34 -35.22 21.40
CA VAL A 63 -2.66 -34.20 20.64
C VAL A 63 -3.03 -32.85 21.27
N LEU A 64 -2.23 -32.41 22.23
CA LEU A 64 -2.20 -30.99 22.60
C LEU A 64 -1.65 -30.24 21.37
N ALA A 65 -2.55 -29.63 20.60
CA ALA A 65 -2.17 -28.57 19.68
C ALA A 65 -1.70 -27.38 20.57
N LEU A 66 -0.40 -27.29 20.79
CA LEU A 66 0.20 -26.02 21.19
C LEU A 66 -0.05 -25.06 20.02
N ALA A 67 -1.06 -24.21 20.16
CA ALA A 67 -1.10 -22.97 19.40
C ALA A 67 0.16 -22.21 19.80
N ALA A 68 1.20 -22.25 18.97
CA ALA A 68 2.31 -21.33 19.09
C ALA A 68 1.68 -19.94 19.04
N ALA A 69 1.69 -19.22 20.16
CA ALA A 69 1.44 -17.79 20.15
C ALA A 69 2.44 -17.23 19.14
N ALA A 70 1.96 -16.63 18.08
CA ALA A 70 2.84 -15.87 17.19
C ALA A 70 3.51 -14.82 18.09
N ASP A 71 4.85 -14.88 18.17
CA ASP A 71 5.60 -13.86 18.89
C ASP A 71 5.24 -12.51 18.28
N ALA A 72 4.97 -11.53 19.15
CA ALA A 72 4.74 -10.16 18.76
C ALA A 72 5.92 -9.68 17.88
N ALA A 73 5.62 -9.13 16.73
CA ALA A 73 6.63 -8.79 15.73
C ALA A 73 6.50 -7.34 15.27
N ASP A 74 7.65 -6.72 14.99
CA ASP A 74 7.74 -5.42 14.34
C ASP A 74 7.06 -5.44 12.96
N GLN A 75 6.56 -4.28 12.55
CA GLN A 75 6.11 -4.01 11.19
C GLN A 75 7.03 -2.94 10.57
N PRO A 76 8.25 -3.31 10.14
CA PRO A 76 9.32 -2.36 9.81
C PRO A 76 9.18 -1.71 8.44
N GLN A 77 8.08 -1.96 7.73
CA GLN A 77 7.80 -1.41 6.41
C GLN A 77 6.31 -1.47 6.09
N TRP A 78 5.89 -0.81 5.03
CA TRP A 78 4.51 -0.82 4.56
C TRP A 78 4.15 -2.16 3.93
N GLY A 79 3.19 -2.88 4.53
CA GLY A 79 2.81 -4.23 4.16
C GLY A 79 3.84 -5.30 4.52
N GLU A 80 3.54 -6.53 4.19
CA GLU A 80 4.42 -7.68 4.41
C GLU A 80 5.73 -7.54 3.63
N ARG A 81 6.81 -8.03 4.19
CA ARG A 81 8.12 -8.01 3.52
C ARG A 81 8.01 -8.68 2.14
N TYR A 82 8.54 -8.03 1.13
CA TYR A 82 8.53 -8.41 -0.27
C TYR A 82 7.16 -8.37 -0.95
N THR A 83 6.19 -9.13 -0.48
CA THR A 83 4.88 -9.30 -1.13
C THR A 83 4.01 -8.06 -1.09
N ARG A 84 4.25 -7.16 -0.14
CA ARG A 84 3.44 -5.97 0.16
C ARG A 84 1.99 -6.28 0.52
N ASN A 85 1.70 -7.52 0.89
CA ASN A 85 0.38 -7.89 1.38
C ASN A 85 0.08 -7.14 2.68
N MET A 86 -1.09 -6.53 2.78
CA MET A 86 -1.49 -5.72 3.95
C MET A 86 -2.07 -6.62 5.05
N ILE A 87 -1.21 -7.49 5.57
CA ILE A 87 -1.55 -8.44 6.65
C ILE A 87 -0.55 -8.35 7.80
N SER A 88 -0.96 -8.83 8.96
CA SER A 88 -0.07 -9.04 10.11
C SER A 88 -0.43 -10.37 10.80
N ALA A 89 0.58 -11.04 11.34
CA ALA A 89 0.41 -12.26 12.13
C ALA A 89 0.02 -11.99 13.59
N GLU A 90 -0.09 -10.73 14.00
CA GLU A 90 -0.49 -10.33 15.34
C GLU A 90 -1.85 -10.91 15.73
N THR A 91 -1.98 -11.28 17.00
CA THR A 91 -3.18 -11.85 17.60
C THR A 91 -3.58 -11.10 18.88
N GLY A 92 -4.80 -11.36 19.39
CA GLY A 92 -5.30 -10.71 20.60
C GLY A 92 -5.59 -9.21 20.42
N LEU A 93 -5.75 -8.75 19.20
CA LEU A 93 -6.03 -7.35 18.88
C LEU A 93 -7.47 -6.96 19.27
N PRO A 94 -7.73 -5.70 19.66
CA PRO A 94 -9.05 -5.28 20.13
C PRO A 94 -10.10 -5.28 19.02
N ASP A 95 -11.34 -5.69 19.38
CA ASP A 95 -12.53 -5.63 18.52
C ASP A 95 -13.17 -4.23 18.53
N SER A 96 -12.83 -3.42 19.52
CA SER A 96 -13.29 -2.05 19.69
C SER A 96 -12.35 -1.27 20.58
N PHE A 97 -12.37 0.04 20.45
CA PHE A 97 -11.68 0.98 21.34
C PHE A 97 -12.47 2.29 21.43
N ASP A 98 -12.15 3.11 22.42
CA ASP A 98 -12.82 4.40 22.60
C ASP A 98 -11.83 5.45 23.10
N PRO A 99 -11.44 6.42 22.24
CA PRO A 99 -10.54 7.50 22.64
C PRO A 99 -11.07 8.41 23.74
N ALA A 100 -12.40 8.57 23.84
CA ALA A 100 -13.01 9.47 24.84
C ALA A 100 -12.93 8.90 26.26
N THR A 101 -13.09 7.57 26.40
CA THR A 101 -13.01 6.90 27.69
C THR A 101 -11.62 6.29 27.97
N GLY A 102 -10.72 6.26 26.98
CA GLY A 102 -9.42 5.59 27.08
C GLY A 102 -9.49 4.07 26.95
N LYS A 103 -10.67 3.48 26.65
CA LYS A 103 -10.81 2.04 26.49
C LYS A 103 -9.92 1.52 25.37
N ASN A 104 -9.03 0.57 25.69
CA ASN A 104 -8.08 -0.04 24.74
C ASN A 104 -7.13 0.98 24.07
N ILE A 105 -6.94 2.15 24.63
CA ILE A 105 -5.92 3.11 24.19
C ILE A 105 -4.65 2.89 25.01
N LYS A 106 -3.55 2.58 24.31
CA LYS A 106 -2.20 2.50 24.93
C LYS A 106 -1.63 3.90 25.11
N TRP A 107 -1.66 4.71 24.05
CA TRP A 107 -1.30 6.13 24.05
C TRP A 107 -1.81 6.82 22.79
N ILE A 108 -1.81 8.15 22.80
CA ILE A 108 -2.13 9.02 21.66
C ILE A 108 -1.02 10.07 21.56
N ALA A 109 -0.43 10.23 20.39
CA ALA A 109 0.55 11.27 20.10
C ALA A 109 -0.01 12.28 19.08
N HIS A 110 0.38 13.55 19.23
CA HIS A 110 0.08 14.58 18.23
C HIS A 110 0.99 14.43 17.02
N LEU A 111 0.47 14.67 15.83
CA LEU A 111 1.20 14.76 14.56
C LEU A 111 1.18 16.21 14.07
N GLY A 112 1.46 16.44 12.79
CA GLY A 112 1.28 17.72 12.13
C GLY A 112 -0.18 18.09 11.89
N GLY A 113 -0.43 19.01 10.97
CA GLY A 113 -1.78 19.42 10.57
C GLY A 113 -2.41 18.53 9.51
N GLU A 114 -1.59 17.84 8.71
CA GLU A 114 -2.02 16.93 7.65
C GLU A 114 -1.06 15.73 7.57
N THR A 115 -1.63 14.52 7.64
CA THR A 115 -0.88 13.26 7.66
C THR A 115 -1.47 12.26 6.67
N HIS A 116 -0.62 11.83 5.72
CA HIS A 116 -0.92 10.74 4.78
C HIS A 116 -0.03 9.53 5.03
N GLY A 117 1.05 9.71 5.78
CA GLY A 117 2.02 8.66 6.09
C GLY A 117 1.41 7.51 6.89
N THR A 118 1.67 6.28 6.46
CA THR A 118 1.37 5.07 7.22
C THR A 118 2.46 4.86 8.27
N PRO A 119 2.12 4.55 9.55
CA PRO A 119 3.10 4.26 10.58
C PRO A 119 3.94 3.02 10.25
N VAL A 120 5.18 3.01 10.74
CA VAL A 120 6.10 1.86 10.70
C VAL A 120 6.63 1.62 12.11
N VAL A 121 6.70 0.37 12.52
CA VAL A 121 7.13 -0.03 13.87
C VAL A 121 8.39 -0.88 13.77
N ALA A 122 9.47 -0.45 14.41
CA ALA A 122 10.74 -1.18 14.40
C ALA A 122 11.63 -0.79 15.57
N GLY A 123 12.28 -1.79 16.20
CA GLY A 123 13.27 -1.57 17.25
C GLY A 123 12.75 -0.77 18.44
N GLY A 124 11.49 -0.97 18.83
CA GLY A 124 10.83 -0.24 19.93
C GLY A 124 10.47 1.22 19.57
N LYS A 125 10.41 1.55 18.30
CA LYS A 125 10.07 2.90 17.80
C LYS A 125 8.93 2.85 16.81
N VAL A 126 8.18 3.97 16.73
CA VAL A 126 7.12 4.20 15.73
C VAL A 126 7.49 5.41 14.91
N LEU A 127 7.61 5.21 13.58
CA LEU A 127 7.92 6.28 12.65
C LEU A 127 6.70 6.61 11.80
N VAL A 128 6.42 7.89 11.59
CA VAL A 128 5.31 8.34 10.74
C VAL A 128 5.63 9.66 10.06
N GLY A 129 5.39 9.71 8.75
CA GLY A 129 5.51 10.93 7.96
C GLY A 129 4.29 11.82 8.10
N THR A 130 4.49 13.13 8.21
CA THR A 130 3.47 14.17 8.36
C THR A 130 3.99 15.51 7.84
N ASN A 131 3.24 16.60 8.05
CA ASN A 131 3.71 17.96 7.79
C ASN A 131 4.06 18.72 9.09
N ASN A 132 4.48 19.97 8.94
CA ASN A 132 4.85 20.87 10.05
C ASN A 132 3.67 21.77 10.49
N GLY A 133 2.43 21.30 10.35
CA GLY A 133 1.25 22.10 10.73
C GLY A 133 1.08 22.31 12.24
N ASP A 134 1.68 21.46 13.06
CA ASP A 134 1.83 21.60 14.52
C ASP A 134 3.31 21.35 14.88
N PRO A 135 4.17 22.41 14.78
CA PRO A 135 5.61 22.27 14.93
C PRO A 135 6.01 21.85 16.34
N ARG A 136 6.75 20.74 16.46
CA ARG A 136 7.36 20.31 17.73
C ARG A 136 8.59 21.13 18.11
N ASP A 137 9.19 21.77 17.13
CA ASP A 137 10.35 22.60 17.28
C ASP A 137 10.10 23.99 16.67
N GLY A 138 10.10 25.00 17.50
CA GLY A 138 9.86 26.38 17.10
C GLY A 138 10.89 26.97 16.11
N ARG A 139 12.03 26.29 15.91
CA ARG A 139 13.02 26.66 14.89
C ARG A 139 12.49 26.46 13.46
N HIS A 140 11.56 25.52 13.27
CA HIS A 140 10.99 25.15 11.98
C HIS A 140 9.64 25.83 11.77
N GLN A 141 9.61 26.87 10.96
CA GLN A 141 8.42 27.62 10.65
C GLN A 141 7.89 27.31 9.23
N GLY A 142 6.59 27.43 9.03
CA GLY A 142 5.92 27.26 7.75
C GLY A 142 5.75 25.80 7.32
N ASP A 143 5.36 25.63 6.06
CA ASP A 143 5.08 24.30 5.49
C ASP A 143 6.39 23.53 5.23
N ARG A 144 6.50 22.35 5.81
CA ARG A 144 7.64 21.43 5.70
C ARG A 144 7.15 19.99 5.74
N GLY A 145 7.92 19.09 5.15
CA GLY A 145 7.77 17.66 5.41
C GLY A 145 8.45 17.27 6.72
N VAL A 146 7.82 16.37 7.46
CA VAL A 146 8.36 15.87 8.74
C VAL A 146 8.22 14.35 8.79
N LEU A 147 9.29 13.63 9.14
CA LEU A 147 9.21 12.25 9.60
C LEU A 147 9.44 12.27 11.11
N MET A 148 8.43 11.87 11.89
CA MET A 148 8.49 11.83 13.35
C MET A 148 8.80 10.41 13.84
N CYS A 149 9.61 10.32 14.90
CA CYS A 149 9.92 9.08 15.61
C CYS A 149 9.42 9.18 17.06
N PHE A 150 8.70 8.15 17.50
CA PHE A 150 8.16 8.02 18.85
C PHE A 150 8.65 6.75 19.51
N ASP A 151 8.76 6.75 20.84
CA ASP A 151 8.94 5.55 21.63
C ASP A 151 7.67 4.69 21.54
N GLU A 152 7.83 3.42 21.20
CA GLU A 152 6.70 2.51 21.03
C GLU A 152 5.96 2.24 22.34
N LYS A 153 6.66 2.27 23.48
CA LYS A 153 6.11 1.93 24.79
C LYS A 153 5.05 2.92 25.26
N ASP A 154 5.34 4.22 25.12
CA ASP A 154 4.55 5.30 25.74
C ASP A 154 4.18 6.45 24.79
N GLY A 155 4.62 6.40 23.53
CA GLY A 155 4.35 7.44 22.53
C GLY A 155 5.16 8.72 22.73
N LYS A 156 6.21 8.70 23.56
CA LYS A 156 7.10 9.84 23.75
C LYS A 156 7.80 10.18 22.45
N PHE A 157 7.77 11.47 22.07
CA PHE A 157 8.53 11.96 20.92
C PHE A 157 10.03 11.82 21.17
N LEU A 158 10.76 11.27 20.20
CA LEU A 158 12.20 11.04 20.28
C LEU A 158 12.97 12.00 19.37
N TRP A 159 12.71 11.97 18.07
CA TRP A 159 13.38 12.81 17.08
C TRP A 159 12.51 13.02 15.84
N GLN A 160 12.91 13.95 14.98
CA GLN A 160 12.29 14.20 13.70
C GLN A 160 13.29 14.54 12.61
N LEU A 161 13.00 14.12 11.37
CA LEU A 161 13.58 14.67 10.15
C LEU A 161 12.67 15.81 9.67
N VAL A 162 13.22 17.00 9.46
CA VAL A 162 12.45 18.14 8.94
C VAL A 162 13.01 18.56 7.59
N VAL A 163 12.16 18.54 6.57
CA VAL A 163 12.55 18.79 5.17
C VAL A 163 11.80 20.00 4.62
N PRO A 164 12.49 21.07 4.22
CA PRO A 164 11.86 22.24 3.59
C PRO A 164 11.15 21.87 2.30
N LYS A 165 10.14 22.64 1.91
CA LYS A 165 9.47 22.50 0.61
C LYS A 165 10.42 22.82 -0.54
N ILE A 166 10.17 22.24 -1.72
CA ILE A 166 10.91 22.53 -2.96
C ILE A 166 10.77 24.00 -3.32
N GLY A 167 9.61 24.58 -3.14
CA GLY A 167 9.28 25.97 -3.50
C GLY A 167 8.96 26.13 -4.99
N GLY A 168 8.43 27.28 -5.35
CA GLY A 168 8.04 27.59 -6.73
C GLY A 168 6.66 27.03 -7.09
N ASP A 169 6.62 26.05 -8.00
CA ASP A 169 5.37 25.42 -8.44
C ASP A 169 4.80 24.49 -7.34
N PRO A 170 3.57 24.69 -6.86
CA PRO A 170 2.96 23.86 -5.81
C PRO A 170 2.79 22.39 -6.21
N TYR A 171 2.74 22.08 -7.51
CA TYR A 171 2.64 20.70 -7.98
C TYR A 171 3.96 19.93 -7.90
N LEU A 172 5.08 20.57 -7.64
CA LEU A 172 6.34 19.85 -7.39
C LEU A 172 6.39 19.21 -6.01
N ASP A 173 5.69 19.81 -5.05
CA ASP A 173 5.65 19.37 -3.65
C ASP A 173 4.38 19.95 -3.04
N TRP A 174 3.31 19.16 -3.04
CA TRP A 174 1.96 19.63 -2.73
C TRP A 174 1.88 20.37 -1.38
N PRO A 175 1.26 21.55 -1.33
CA PRO A 175 1.14 22.34 -0.10
C PRO A 175 0.49 21.53 1.04
N SER A 176 1.08 21.60 2.21
CA SER A 176 0.67 20.89 3.43
C SER A 176 0.73 19.35 3.35
N GLY A 177 1.13 18.74 2.23
CA GLY A 177 1.18 17.28 2.10
C GLY A 177 2.21 16.62 3.04
N GLY A 178 3.35 17.26 3.24
CA GLY A 178 4.43 16.75 4.08
C GLY A 178 5.13 15.51 3.53
N ILE A 179 5.71 14.68 4.41
CA ILE A 179 6.25 13.37 4.03
C ILE A 179 5.12 12.36 4.04
N CYS A 180 4.72 11.89 2.85
CA CYS A 180 3.64 10.93 2.67
C CYS A 180 4.11 9.48 2.56
N SER A 181 5.38 9.26 2.16
CA SER A 181 5.97 7.94 1.96
C SER A 181 6.22 7.24 3.29
N PRO A 182 5.71 6.00 3.49
CA PRO A 182 6.09 5.19 4.65
C PRO A 182 7.57 4.81 4.56
N PRO A 183 8.36 4.96 5.63
CA PRO A 183 9.75 4.51 5.63
C PRO A 183 9.85 2.98 5.63
N SER A 184 11.04 2.45 5.34
CA SER A 184 11.39 1.04 5.55
C SER A 184 12.59 0.96 6.47
N VAL A 185 12.53 0.07 7.47
CA VAL A 185 13.59 -0.08 8.48
C VAL A 185 14.22 -1.47 8.34
N GLU A 186 15.54 -1.53 8.39
CA GLU A 186 16.29 -2.78 8.51
C GLU A 186 17.46 -2.59 9.48
N GLY A 187 17.42 -3.34 10.60
CA GLY A 187 18.37 -3.14 11.68
C GLY A 187 18.24 -1.76 12.31
N ASP A 188 19.33 -1.01 12.30
CA ASP A 188 19.44 0.35 12.81
C ASP A 188 19.32 1.43 11.70
N ARG A 189 18.91 1.06 10.50
CA ARG A 189 18.81 1.96 9.34
C ARG A 189 17.38 2.19 8.92
N VAL A 190 17.03 3.46 8.68
CA VAL A 190 15.73 3.92 8.18
C VAL A 190 15.90 4.43 6.76
N TYR A 191 15.23 3.82 5.80
CA TYR A 191 15.20 4.28 4.41
C TYR A 191 13.90 5.03 4.17
N ALA A 192 14.00 6.32 3.92
CA ALA A 192 12.88 7.23 3.75
C ALA A 192 12.93 7.93 2.38
N LEU A 193 11.76 8.27 1.85
CA LEU A 193 11.61 9.13 0.68
C LEU A 193 10.95 10.44 1.14
N SER A 194 11.69 11.56 1.03
CA SER A 194 11.23 12.86 1.51
C SER A 194 10.23 13.52 0.55
N ASN A 195 9.58 14.60 1.01
CA ASN A 195 8.72 15.45 0.17
C ASN A 195 9.52 16.17 -0.96
N ARG A 196 10.85 16.21 -0.88
CA ARG A 196 11.74 16.74 -1.93
C ARG A 196 12.22 15.68 -2.90
N TYR A 197 11.65 14.47 -2.81
CA TYR A 197 12.05 13.31 -3.63
C TYR A 197 13.51 12.89 -3.39
N GLU A 198 13.97 13.02 -2.16
CA GLU A 198 15.26 12.53 -1.70
C GLU A 198 15.08 11.16 -1.07
N VAL A 199 15.77 10.15 -1.59
CA VAL A 199 15.92 8.86 -0.92
C VAL A 199 17.02 9.00 0.11
N MET A 200 16.71 8.74 1.37
CA MET A 200 17.62 8.99 2.48
C MET A 200 17.82 7.72 3.30
N CYS A 201 19.02 7.51 3.80
CA CYS A 201 19.31 6.58 4.87
C CYS A 201 19.53 7.38 6.15
N LEU A 202 18.77 7.04 7.20
CA LEU A 202 18.87 7.69 8.51
C LEU A 202 19.30 6.65 9.55
N ASP A 203 19.93 7.08 10.64
CA ASP A 203 20.09 6.27 11.84
C ASP A 203 18.77 6.20 12.60
N LEU A 204 18.37 5.01 13.04
CA LEU A 204 17.13 4.79 13.79
C LEU A 204 17.16 5.47 15.18
N ALA A 205 18.36 5.71 15.75
CA ALA A 205 18.53 6.43 17.01
C ALA A 205 18.41 7.95 16.86
N GLY A 206 18.46 8.48 15.61
CA GLY A 206 18.62 9.90 15.36
C GLY A 206 19.95 10.41 15.92
N GLN A 207 20.02 11.62 16.40
CA GLN A 207 21.24 12.19 16.99
C GLN A 207 21.55 11.73 18.42
N ALA A 208 20.82 10.73 18.97
CA ALA A 208 21.00 10.30 20.35
C ALA A 208 22.33 9.58 20.60
N ASN A 209 22.93 8.97 19.58
CA ASN A 209 24.26 8.30 19.62
C ASN A 209 25.37 9.12 18.96
N GLY A 210 25.08 10.32 18.45
CA GLY A 210 25.99 11.21 17.74
C GLY A 210 25.57 11.42 16.28
N ASN A 211 26.39 12.12 15.52
CA ASN A 211 26.24 12.29 14.08
C ASN A 211 27.22 11.32 13.38
N ASP A 212 26.72 10.14 13.00
CA ASP A 212 27.54 8.99 12.64
C ASP A 212 27.81 8.83 11.15
N GLY A 213 27.14 9.59 10.30
CA GLY A 213 27.18 9.38 8.87
C GLY A 213 28.38 9.97 8.14
N PRO A 214 28.60 9.60 6.87
CA PRO A 214 29.43 10.41 5.99
C PRO A 214 28.77 11.75 5.62
N TYR A 215 27.45 11.87 5.82
CA TYR A 215 26.72 13.12 5.68
C TYR A 215 26.72 13.86 7.02
N LEU A 216 27.22 15.09 7.06
CA LEU A 216 27.39 15.89 8.28
C LEU A 216 26.79 17.30 8.14
N ASP A 217 25.86 17.48 7.21
CA ASP A 217 25.30 18.80 6.87
C ASP A 217 23.77 18.89 7.09
N GLU A 218 23.24 18.18 8.11
CA GLU A 218 21.81 18.17 8.48
C GLU A 218 21.31 19.59 8.75
N GLY A 219 22.11 20.40 9.42
CA GLY A 219 21.76 21.79 9.69
C GLY A 219 21.51 22.60 8.43
N ARG A 220 22.29 22.34 7.37
CA ARG A 220 22.09 22.97 6.06
C ARG A 220 20.87 22.39 5.34
N HIS A 221 20.68 21.09 5.41
CA HIS A 221 19.52 20.40 4.84
C HIS A 221 18.20 20.94 5.44
N MET A 222 18.11 21.04 6.76
CA MET A 222 16.94 21.59 7.48
C MET A 222 16.68 23.07 7.17
N ALA A 223 17.72 23.88 6.98
CA ALA A 223 17.59 25.30 6.66
C ALA A 223 17.02 25.55 5.25
N GLY A 224 17.24 24.62 4.32
CA GLY A 224 16.88 24.77 2.92
C GLY A 224 17.75 25.78 2.16
N ARG A 225 17.32 26.15 0.95
CA ARG A 225 18.14 26.93 0.00
C ARG A 225 18.48 28.34 0.45
N SER A 226 17.61 28.99 1.21
CA SER A 226 17.71 30.44 1.54
C SER A 226 18.18 30.72 2.98
N GLY A 227 18.30 29.69 3.83
CA GLY A 227 18.71 29.83 5.23
C GLY A 227 20.20 29.59 5.46
N GLY A 228 20.75 30.12 6.57
CA GLY A 228 22.03 29.70 7.13
C GLY A 228 21.88 28.30 7.75
N ALA A 229 22.97 27.53 7.89
CA ALA A 229 22.92 26.22 8.56
C ALA A 229 22.36 26.37 9.98
N MET A 230 21.42 25.48 10.34
CA MET A 230 20.83 25.42 11.68
C MET A 230 21.72 24.56 12.59
N ALA A 231 21.70 24.83 13.88
CA ALA A 231 22.35 23.93 14.84
C ALA A 231 21.62 22.60 14.89
N VAL A 232 22.34 21.50 14.83
CA VAL A 232 21.82 20.14 15.03
C VAL A 232 21.66 19.88 16.53
N THR A 233 20.55 19.23 16.91
CA THR A 233 20.19 18.96 18.30
C THR A 233 19.80 17.49 18.48
N PRO A 234 19.73 16.96 19.70
CA PRO A 234 19.36 15.55 19.96
C PRO A 234 17.98 15.12 19.45
N ILE A 235 17.10 16.07 19.12
CA ILE A 235 15.77 15.77 18.55
C ILE A 235 15.73 15.82 17.03
N ASP A 236 16.86 16.05 16.37
CA ASP A 236 16.96 16.00 14.91
C ASP A 236 17.34 14.59 14.44
N ALA A 237 17.00 14.26 13.21
CA ALA A 237 17.43 13.00 12.58
C ALA A 237 18.92 13.05 12.26
N ASP A 238 19.56 11.88 12.32
CA ASP A 238 20.90 11.65 11.78
C ASP A 238 20.82 11.09 10.37
N ILE A 239 21.39 11.78 9.40
CA ILE A 239 21.36 11.44 7.98
C ILE A 239 22.69 10.79 7.59
N LEU A 240 22.64 9.56 7.09
CA LEU A 240 23.85 8.85 6.68
C LEU A 240 24.22 9.12 5.22
N TRP A 241 23.23 9.16 4.34
CA TRP A 241 23.40 9.54 2.94
C TRP A 241 22.06 10.00 2.32
N ILE A 242 22.14 10.74 1.22
CA ILE A 242 21.02 11.24 0.42
C ILE A 242 21.27 10.94 -1.06
N PHE A 243 20.24 10.46 -1.76
CA PHE A 243 20.14 10.40 -3.21
C PHE A 243 18.99 11.28 -3.69
N ASP A 244 19.28 12.34 -4.41
CA ASP A 244 18.31 13.32 -4.93
C ASP A 244 17.75 12.83 -6.29
N LEU A 245 16.52 12.31 -6.31
CA LEU A 245 15.90 11.79 -7.53
C LEU A 245 15.74 12.87 -8.62
N ILE A 246 15.52 14.12 -8.25
CA ILE A 246 15.40 15.21 -9.23
C ILE A 246 16.74 15.45 -9.92
N LYS A 247 17.81 15.56 -9.14
CA LYS A 247 19.14 15.87 -9.63
C LYS A 247 19.83 14.65 -10.24
N ASP A 248 19.79 13.51 -9.54
CA ASP A 248 20.65 12.37 -9.83
C ASP A 248 19.95 11.31 -10.72
N ALA A 249 18.60 11.28 -10.78
CA ALA A 249 17.83 10.47 -11.72
C ALA A 249 17.13 11.29 -12.81
N GLY A 250 17.15 12.61 -12.72
CA GLY A 250 16.64 13.53 -13.75
C GLY A 250 15.12 13.58 -13.86
N ILE A 251 14.39 13.31 -12.78
CA ILE A 251 12.92 13.32 -12.77
C ILE A 251 12.35 14.74 -12.74
N TYR A 252 11.09 14.86 -13.17
CA TYR A 252 10.23 16.00 -12.90
C TYR A 252 9.06 15.51 -12.04
N PRO A 253 9.09 15.74 -10.73
CA PRO A 253 8.08 15.18 -9.82
C PRO A 253 6.73 15.89 -9.95
N HIS A 254 5.67 15.23 -9.46
CA HIS A 254 4.32 15.81 -9.42
C HIS A 254 3.58 15.38 -8.16
N ASP A 255 2.89 16.33 -7.51
CA ASP A 255 2.13 16.23 -6.26
C ASP A 255 3.01 15.90 -5.03
N ALA A 256 3.11 14.64 -4.67
CA ALA A 256 3.88 14.15 -3.53
C ALA A 256 4.37 12.73 -3.78
N ALA A 257 5.50 12.38 -3.21
CA ALA A 257 5.97 11.00 -3.16
C ALA A 257 5.17 10.21 -2.11
N HIS A 258 4.63 9.06 -2.51
CA HIS A 258 3.85 8.18 -1.63
C HIS A 258 4.42 6.76 -1.53
N ALA A 259 5.30 6.36 -2.44
CA ALA A 259 5.85 5.02 -2.49
C ALA A 259 6.83 4.75 -1.34
N SER A 260 6.77 3.55 -0.78
CA SER A 260 7.77 3.05 0.17
C SER A 260 8.96 2.42 -0.57
N VAL A 261 10.10 2.32 0.09
CA VAL A 261 11.31 1.68 -0.45
C VAL A 261 11.22 0.17 -0.27
N LEU A 262 11.48 -0.62 -1.32
CA LEU A 262 11.62 -2.08 -1.23
C LEU A 262 13.08 -2.44 -1.00
N ILE A 263 13.38 -3.10 0.13
CA ILE A 263 14.72 -3.55 0.50
C ILE A 263 14.89 -5.01 0.07
N ASP A 264 15.94 -5.28 -0.73
CA ASP A 264 16.31 -6.63 -1.15
C ASP A 264 17.82 -6.84 -1.08
N GLY A 265 18.28 -7.44 0.01
CA GLY A 265 19.71 -7.64 0.27
C GLY A 265 20.47 -6.29 0.22
N PRO A 266 21.43 -6.10 -0.70
CA PRO A 266 22.18 -4.85 -0.84
C PRO A 266 21.46 -3.79 -1.69
N PHE A 267 20.23 -4.02 -2.12
CA PHE A 267 19.51 -3.18 -3.07
C PHE A 267 18.28 -2.51 -2.47
N LEU A 268 18.03 -1.28 -2.91
CA LEU A 268 16.80 -0.53 -2.66
C LEU A 268 16.10 -0.28 -4.00
N TYR A 269 14.88 -0.79 -4.18
CA TYR A 269 14.05 -0.50 -5.35
C TYR A 269 13.11 0.64 -5.00
N VAL A 270 13.14 1.71 -5.81
CA VAL A 270 12.46 2.97 -5.52
C VAL A 270 11.67 3.45 -6.73
N ASN A 271 10.38 3.71 -6.53
CA ASN A 271 9.57 4.46 -7.48
C ASN A 271 10.02 5.93 -7.48
N THR A 272 10.31 6.48 -8.64
CA THR A 272 10.89 7.82 -8.76
C THR A 272 9.89 8.95 -8.59
N SER A 273 8.60 8.68 -8.71
CA SER A 273 7.53 9.68 -8.69
C SER A 273 7.61 10.70 -9.85
N ASN A 274 8.26 10.34 -10.98
CA ASN A 274 8.23 11.18 -12.18
C ASN A 274 6.78 11.40 -12.65
N GLY A 275 6.41 12.62 -13.05
CA GLY A 275 5.04 12.98 -13.33
C GLY A 275 4.86 14.02 -14.44
N VAL A 276 3.65 14.55 -14.55
CA VAL A 276 3.30 15.63 -15.48
C VAL A 276 3.72 17.00 -14.92
N ASP A 277 3.71 18.03 -15.76
CA ASP A 277 3.87 19.42 -15.32
C ASP A 277 2.56 19.97 -14.69
N ASN A 278 2.61 21.19 -14.19
CA ASN A 278 1.48 21.88 -13.56
C ASN A 278 0.28 22.11 -14.50
N THR A 279 0.46 21.95 -15.80
CA THR A 279 -0.65 22.00 -16.78
C THR A 279 -1.38 20.67 -16.90
N HIS A 280 -0.86 19.58 -16.33
CA HIS A 280 -1.30 18.19 -16.49
C HIS A 280 -1.36 17.72 -17.96
N ARG A 281 -0.52 18.34 -18.83
CA ARG A 281 -0.56 18.06 -20.27
C ARG A 281 0.80 17.71 -20.85
N LYS A 282 1.89 17.88 -20.08
CA LYS A 282 3.25 17.67 -20.59
C LYS A 282 4.08 16.85 -19.62
N ILE A 283 4.84 15.93 -20.16
CA ILE A 283 5.92 15.26 -19.47
C ILE A 283 7.19 16.07 -19.68
N ARG A 284 7.76 16.62 -18.60
CA ARG A 284 8.98 17.44 -18.65
C ARG A 284 10.24 16.60 -18.71
N ALA A 285 10.21 15.41 -18.13
CA ALA A 285 11.33 14.47 -18.08
C ALA A 285 10.94 13.13 -18.75
N PRO A 286 10.79 13.09 -20.10
CA PRO A 286 10.31 11.90 -20.80
C PRO A 286 11.29 10.72 -20.74
N ASP A 287 12.59 10.99 -20.59
CA ASP A 287 13.66 9.97 -20.55
C ASP A 287 14.01 9.53 -19.12
N ALA A 288 13.39 10.14 -18.10
CA ALA A 288 13.62 9.76 -16.71
C ALA A 288 13.06 8.37 -16.42
N PRO A 289 13.75 7.55 -15.59
CA PRO A 289 13.24 6.25 -15.18
C PRO A 289 12.03 6.41 -14.25
N ALA A 290 11.11 5.45 -14.29
CA ALA A 290 10.02 5.36 -13.31
C ALA A 290 10.41 4.51 -12.09
N LEU A 291 11.35 3.56 -12.26
CA LEU A 291 11.88 2.70 -11.23
C LEU A 291 13.42 2.72 -11.25
N VAL A 292 14.03 2.99 -10.11
CA VAL A 292 15.49 2.94 -9.91
C VAL A 292 15.86 1.95 -8.83
N VAL A 293 17.12 1.48 -8.89
CA VAL A 293 17.72 0.65 -7.85
C VAL A 293 18.96 1.34 -7.31
N LEU A 294 19.01 1.50 -5.99
CA LEU A 294 20.16 2.08 -5.30
C LEU A 294 20.90 0.99 -4.51
N GLU A 295 22.22 1.17 -4.41
CA GLU A 295 23.03 0.42 -3.45
C GLU A 295 22.67 0.87 -2.03
N LYS A 296 22.22 -0.06 -1.21
CA LYS A 296 21.70 0.23 0.14
C LYS A 296 22.72 0.91 1.06
N ALA A 297 23.98 0.55 0.93
CA ALA A 297 25.04 1.06 1.80
C ALA A 297 25.41 2.53 1.54
N THR A 298 25.29 2.99 0.29
CA THR A 298 25.85 4.30 -0.14
C THR A 298 24.84 5.23 -0.80
N GLY A 299 23.66 4.74 -1.16
CA GLY A 299 22.69 5.48 -1.97
C GLY A 299 23.06 5.57 -3.46
N ARG A 300 24.13 4.92 -3.91
CA ARG A 300 24.59 4.97 -5.31
C ARG A 300 23.54 4.34 -6.24
N LEU A 301 23.23 5.01 -7.35
CA LEU A 301 22.39 4.46 -8.43
C LEU A 301 23.10 3.29 -9.11
N VAL A 302 22.47 2.11 -9.11
CA VAL A 302 23.05 0.88 -9.67
C VAL A 302 22.23 0.26 -10.80
N ALA A 303 20.92 0.54 -10.87
CA ALA A 303 20.11 0.12 -12.01
C ALA A 303 18.89 1.03 -12.20
N ARG A 304 18.28 0.95 -13.39
CA ARG A 304 17.03 1.64 -13.73
C ARG A 304 16.20 0.85 -14.73
N ASP A 305 14.89 1.10 -14.77
CA ASP A 305 14.04 0.58 -15.84
C ASP A 305 14.39 1.22 -17.20
N GLN A 306 13.99 0.55 -18.28
CA GLN A 306 14.17 1.01 -19.65
C GLN A 306 12.90 0.82 -20.49
N GLU A 307 11.77 0.71 -19.84
CA GLU A 307 10.49 0.50 -20.52
C GLU A 307 9.88 1.80 -21.07
N HIS A 308 10.58 2.92 -20.95
CA HIS A 308 10.09 4.24 -21.38
C HIS A 308 8.70 4.55 -20.81
N LEU A 309 8.54 4.39 -19.50
CA LEU A 309 7.26 4.58 -18.81
C LEU A 309 6.89 6.06 -18.73
N SER A 310 7.87 6.94 -18.59
CA SER A 310 7.64 8.36 -18.34
C SER A 310 6.75 9.04 -19.38
N PRO A 311 6.92 8.84 -20.71
CA PRO A 311 6.03 9.43 -21.71
C PRO A 311 4.57 8.96 -21.60
N ARG A 312 4.33 7.82 -20.97
CA ARG A 312 2.99 7.23 -20.76
C ARG A 312 2.40 7.53 -19.38
N THR A 313 3.08 8.33 -18.58
CA THR A 313 2.58 8.74 -17.26
C THR A 313 1.30 9.55 -17.40
N VAL A 314 0.20 9.05 -16.85
CA VAL A 314 -1.11 9.73 -16.91
C VAL A 314 -1.10 10.99 -16.05
N HIS A 315 -0.58 10.91 -14.82
CA HIS A 315 -0.57 12.01 -13.87
C HIS A 315 0.68 11.95 -12.99
N CYS A 316 0.67 11.12 -11.94
CA CYS A 316 1.76 10.82 -11.04
C CYS A 316 1.74 9.35 -10.66
N THR A 317 2.82 8.84 -10.07
CA THR A 317 2.91 7.44 -9.66
C THR A 317 3.23 7.31 -8.18
N TRP A 318 2.43 6.48 -7.48
CA TRP A 318 2.54 6.23 -6.04
C TRP A 318 2.80 4.76 -5.71
N SER A 319 2.73 3.89 -6.72
CA SER A 319 2.85 2.45 -6.53
C SER A 319 4.20 2.06 -5.95
N THR A 320 4.20 1.38 -4.81
CA THR A 320 5.41 0.80 -4.21
C THR A 320 5.80 -0.47 -4.95
N PRO A 321 7.09 -0.75 -5.21
CA PRO A 321 7.50 -2.03 -5.74
C PRO A 321 7.22 -3.17 -4.75
N ALA A 322 6.72 -4.31 -5.26
CA ALA A 322 6.59 -5.56 -4.53
C ALA A 322 7.53 -6.62 -5.12
N MET A 323 7.75 -7.72 -4.42
CA MET A 323 8.59 -8.81 -4.91
C MET A 323 8.00 -10.18 -4.57
N GLY A 324 8.27 -11.15 -5.43
CA GLY A 324 7.96 -12.55 -5.18
C GLY A 324 8.89 -13.48 -5.95
N GLU A 325 8.88 -14.76 -5.59
CA GLU A 325 9.61 -15.79 -6.32
C GLU A 325 8.62 -16.60 -7.18
N VAL A 326 8.89 -16.67 -8.46
CA VAL A 326 8.07 -17.36 -9.46
C VAL A 326 8.98 -18.25 -10.31
N ASN A 327 8.74 -19.56 -10.31
CA ASN A 327 9.54 -20.53 -11.08
C ASN A 327 11.07 -20.40 -10.81
N GLY A 328 11.47 -20.19 -9.54
CA GLY A 328 12.88 -20.03 -9.14
C GLY A 328 13.49 -18.67 -9.53
N ARG A 329 12.69 -17.72 -10.00
CA ARG A 329 13.13 -16.36 -10.35
C ARG A 329 12.53 -15.36 -9.36
N ARG A 330 13.35 -14.46 -8.84
CA ARG A 330 12.89 -13.34 -8.03
C ARG A 330 12.48 -12.20 -8.96
N LEU A 331 11.22 -11.79 -8.86
CA LEU A 331 10.61 -10.76 -9.69
C LEU A 331 10.18 -9.57 -8.87
N ILE A 332 10.44 -8.38 -9.38
CA ILE A 332 9.96 -7.10 -8.85
C ILE A 332 8.70 -6.73 -9.63
N PHE A 333 7.58 -6.62 -8.94
CA PHE A 333 6.30 -6.19 -9.52
C PHE A 333 6.10 -4.71 -9.30
N PHE A 334 5.91 -3.98 -10.37
CA PHE A 334 5.76 -2.54 -10.37
C PHE A 334 4.48 -2.11 -11.08
N GLY A 335 3.64 -1.36 -10.38
CA GLY A 335 2.45 -0.73 -10.96
C GLY A 335 2.82 0.52 -11.73
N GLY A 336 2.70 0.46 -13.04
CA GLY A 336 3.09 1.56 -13.92
C GLY A 336 2.13 2.76 -13.88
N PRO A 337 2.65 3.95 -14.17
CA PRO A 337 1.86 5.19 -14.26
C PRO A 337 0.90 5.21 -15.47
N ASP A 338 0.98 4.19 -16.31
CA ASP A 338 0.24 3.96 -17.55
C ASP A 338 -0.84 2.86 -17.45
N GLY A 339 -1.10 2.36 -16.23
CA GLY A 339 -2.08 1.31 -15.98
C GLY A 339 -1.59 -0.11 -16.30
N VAL A 340 -0.28 -0.27 -16.51
CA VAL A 340 0.36 -1.55 -16.81
C VAL A 340 1.13 -2.06 -15.60
N VAL A 341 1.03 -3.35 -15.29
CA VAL A 341 1.90 -4.01 -14.31
C VAL A 341 3.12 -4.55 -15.04
N TYR A 342 4.30 -4.22 -14.51
CA TYR A 342 5.59 -4.70 -15.02
C TYR A 342 6.20 -5.66 -14.01
N ALA A 343 6.80 -6.75 -14.50
CA ALA A 343 7.61 -7.64 -13.70
C ALA A 343 9.05 -7.60 -14.19
N PHE A 344 9.93 -7.09 -13.36
CA PHE A 344 11.36 -7.05 -13.64
C PHE A 344 12.09 -8.17 -12.90
N GLU A 345 13.15 -8.71 -13.48
CA GLU A 345 14.03 -9.61 -12.77
C GLU A 345 14.82 -8.85 -11.70
N ALA A 346 14.81 -9.35 -10.46
CA ALA A 346 15.57 -8.74 -9.38
C ALA A 346 17.07 -8.85 -9.64
N LEU A 347 17.85 -7.84 -9.27
CA LEU A 347 19.31 -7.88 -9.40
C LEU A 347 19.88 -9.02 -8.55
N LYS A 348 20.79 -9.79 -9.12
CA LYS A 348 21.48 -10.90 -8.44
C LYS A 348 22.82 -10.48 -7.85
N THR A 349 23.48 -9.56 -8.53
CA THR A 349 24.83 -9.08 -8.18
C THR A 349 24.91 -7.58 -8.32
N MET A 350 25.79 -6.98 -7.55
CA MET A 350 26.07 -5.54 -7.63
C MET A 350 26.76 -5.23 -8.97
N PRO A 351 26.22 -4.28 -9.76
CA PRO A 351 26.91 -3.80 -10.96
C PRO A 351 28.27 -3.17 -10.62
N PRO A 352 29.26 -3.24 -11.54
CA PRO A 352 30.56 -2.62 -11.36
C PRO A 352 30.44 -1.12 -10.99
N ALA A 353 31.44 -0.61 -10.31
CA ALA A 353 31.48 0.82 -9.97
C ALA A 353 31.45 1.68 -11.24
N GLY A 354 30.58 2.70 -11.24
CA GLY A 354 30.38 3.60 -12.39
C GLY A 354 29.40 3.07 -13.45
N GLU A 355 28.91 1.83 -13.33
CA GLU A 355 27.91 1.28 -14.24
C GLU A 355 26.50 1.36 -13.62
N VAL A 356 25.50 1.67 -14.47
CA VAL A 356 24.08 1.62 -14.14
C VAL A 356 23.44 0.56 -15.02
N ALA A 357 23.03 -0.56 -14.40
CA ALA A 357 22.42 -1.67 -15.11
C ALA A 357 21.00 -1.35 -15.60
N LYS A 358 20.55 -2.11 -16.58
CA LYS A 358 19.17 -2.07 -17.08
C LYS A 358 18.38 -3.19 -16.41
N LEU A 359 17.23 -2.85 -15.82
CA LEU A 359 16.32 -3.87 -15.33
C LEU A 359 15.72 -4.64 -16.50
N ASN A 360 15.76 -5.98 -16.44
CA ASN A 360 15.18 -6.86 -17.44
C ASN A 360 13.68 -7.05 -17.17
N CYS A 361 12.82 -6.54 -18.04
CA CYS A 361 11.38 -6.77 -17.99
C CYS A 361 11.05 -8.18 -18.45
N VAL A 362 10.53 -9.01 -17.56
CA VAL A 362 10.15 -10.41 -17.82
C VAL A 362 8.79 -10.52 -18.46
N TRP A 363 7.84 -9.73 -17.95
CA TRP A 363 6.50 -9.62 -18.51
C TRP A 363 5.86 -8.26 -18.18
N ARG A 364 4.84 -7.93 -18.95
CA ARG A 364 3.95 -6.80 -18.70
C ARG A 364 2.50 -7.22 -18.91
N PHE A 365 1.61 -6.63 -18.11
CA PHE A 365 0.17 -6.85 -18.17
C PHE A 365 -0.56 -5.51 -18.17
N ASP A 366 -1.26 -5.18 -19.26
CA ASP A 366 -2.10 -3.99 -19.35
C ASP A 366 -3.43 -4.28 -18.66
N CYS A 367 -3.73 -3.53 -17.57
CA CYS A 367 -4.96 -3.70 -16.80
C CYS A 367 -6.21 -3.16 -17.52
N ASP A 368 -6.03 -2.39 -18.59
CA ASP A 368 -7.11 -1.70 -19.32
C ASP A 368 -6.76 -1.59 -20.82
N PRO A 369 -6.68 -2.72 -21.54
CA PRO A 369 -6.21 -2.75 -22.94
C PRO A 369 -7.11 -1.97 -23.91
N GLU A 370 -8.39 -1.78 -23.58
CA GLU A 370 -9.34 -1.01 -24.36
C GLU A 370 -9.33 0.49 -24.01
N GLY A 371 -8.54 0.90 -23.03
CA GLY A 371 -8.41 2.29 -22.61
C GLY A 371 -7.62 3.13 -23.60
N VAL A 372 -7.67 4.45 -23.40
CA VAL A 372 -6.90 5.41 -24.21
C VAL A 372 -5.40 5.18 -24.02
N LYS A 373 -4.64 5.01 -25.12
CA LYS A 373 -3.19 4.77 -25.13
C LYS A 373 -2.40 5.88 -25.82
N GLU A 374 -3.03 6.61 -26.71
CA GLU A 374 -2.41 7.70 -27.46
C GLU A 374 -2.97 9.05 -27.03
N ASN A 375 -2.12 10.08 -27.08
CA ASN A 375 -2.53 11.46 -26.73
C ASN A 375 -3.26 11.54 -25.37
N ILE A 376 -2.82 10.74 -24.40
CA ILE A 376 -3.51 10.49 -23.12
C ILE A 376 -3.89 11.77 -22.38
N HIS A 377 -3.03 12.81 -22.46
CA HIS A 377 -3.25 14.09 -21.78
C HIS A 377 -4.35 14.97 -22.42
N GLN A 378 -4.87 14.63 -23.61
CA GLN A 378 -6.04 15.28 -24.18
C GLN A 378 -7.34 14.87 -23.48
N TYR A 379 -7.31 13.73 -22.79
CA TYR A 379 -8.43 13.16 -22.04
C TYR A 379 -8.43 13.51 -20.55
N MET A 380 -7.52 14.38 -20.09
CA MET A 380 -7.49 14.84 -18.70
C MET A 380 -8.79 15.56 -18.35
N GLY A 381 -9.44 15.11 -17.26
CA GLY A 381 -10.77 15.57 -16.84
C GLY A 381 -11.95 14.86 -17.52
N ASN A 382 -11.71 13.97 -18.47
CA ASN A 382 -12.77 13.18 -19.08
C ASN A 382 -13.16 11.99 -18.17
N ARG A 383 -14.34 12.10 -17.54
CA ARG A 383 -14.85 11.10 -16.58
C ARG A 383 -15.39 9.82 -17.21
N ARG A 384 -15.49 9.77 -18.53
CA ARG A 384 -15.97 8.59 -19.27
C ARG A 384 -14.85 7.84 -19.98
N GLN A 385 -13.89 8.59 -20.51
CA GLN A 385 -12.79 8.04 -21.31
C GLN A 385 -11.48 8.72 -20.89
N SER A 386 -10.52 7.94 -20.43
CA SER A 386 -9.15 8.37 -20.18
C SER A 386 -8.25 7.15 -20.17
N ALA A 387 -6.96 7.37 -20.18
CA ALA A 387 -6.00 6.34 -19.80
C ALA A 387 -6.22 5.91 -18.34
N SER A 388 -5.81 4.70 -18.03
CA SER A 388 -5.75 4.17 -16.65
C SER A 388 -4.35 4.33 -16.08
N ASN A 389 -4.27 4.36 -14.74
CA ASN A 389 -3.02 4.30 -13.98
C ASN A 389 -3.14 3.33 -12.81
N ILE A 390 -2.03 3.06 -12.14
CA ILE A 390 -1.97 2.25 -10.93
C ILE A 390 -1.42 3.14 -9.82
N LYS A 391 -2.23 3.40 -8.79
CA LYS A 391 -1.85 4.16 -7.59
C LYS A 391 -1.49 3.23 -6.41
N GLY A 392 -2.27 2.16 -6.25
CA GLY A 392 -2.01 1.13 -5.25
C GLY A 392 -0.80 0.25 -5.59
N THR A 393 -0.37 -0.54 -4.64
CA THR A 393 0.78 -1.44 -4.79
C THR A 393 0.31 -2.81 -5.29
N PRO A 394 1.01 -3.41 -6.27
CA PRO A 394 0.81 -4.82 -6.60
C PRO A 394 1.14 -5.71 -5.40
N VAL A 395 0.28 -6.69 -5.11
CA VAL A 395 0.51 -7.67 -4.04
C VAL A 395 0.78 -9.03 -4.67
N PHE A 396 1.89 -9.66 -4.30
CA PHE A 396 2.20 -11.02 -4.72
C PHE A 396 1.66 -12.03 -3.71
N TYR A 397 0.85 -12.98 -4.19
CA TYR A 397 0.31 -14.06 -3.36
C TYR A 397 0.06 -15.32 -4.19
N LYS A 398 0.65 -16.45 -3.80
CA LYS A 398 0.48 -17.78 -4.45
C LYS A 398 0.64 -17.76 -5.99
N ASN A 399 1.79 -17.26 -6.45
CA ASN A 399 2.11 -17.12 -7.89
C ASN A 399 1.16 -16.21 -8.68
N ARG A 400 0.42 -15.35 -8.00
CA ARG A 400 -0.45 -14.34 -8.62
C ARG A 400 -0.10 -12.94 -8.13
N VAL A 401 -0.35 -11.96 -8.98
CA VAL A 401 -0.28 -10.54 -8.64
C VAL A 401 -1.67 -9.98 -8.59
N TYR A 402 -2.01 -9.32 -7.47
CA TYR A 402 -3.29 -8.65 -7.27
C TYR A 402 -3.04 -7.15 -7.24
N VAL A 403 -3.79 -6.38 -8.02
CA VAL A 403 -3.60 -4.94 -8.14
C VAL A 403 -4.88 -4.23 -8.53
N ALA A 404 -5.11 -3.04 -7.98
CA ALA A 404 -6.17 -2.16 -8.46
C ALA A 404 -5.61 -1.19 -9.51
N ALA A 405 -6.33 -1.07 -10.62
CA ALA A 405 -6.01 -0.15 -11.71
C ALA A 405 -7.29 0.53 -12.22
N GLY A 406 -7.18 1.72 -12.75
CA GLY A 406 -8.32 2.46 -13.29
C GLY A 406 -8.02 3.91 -13.63
N GLY A 407 -9.05 4.72 -13.82
CA GLY A 407 -8.90 6.15 -14.09
C GLY A 407 -8.23 6.88 -12.92
N ASP A 408 -7.48 7.92 -13.24
CA ASP A 408 -6.88 8.80 -12.23
C ASP A 408 -7.95 9.43 -11.33
N ILE A 409 -7.68 9.52 -10.04
CA ILE A 409 -8.68 9.94 -9.04
C ILE A 409 -9.22 11.35 -9.25
N TRP A 410 -8.42 12.25 -9.80
CA TRP A 410 -8.81 13.63 -10.06
C TRP A 410 -9.17 13.87 -11.54
N TRP A 411 -8.47 13.22 -12.46
CA TRP A 411 -8.48 13.57 -13.88
C TRP A 411 -9.00 12.47 -14.79
N GLY A 412 -9.20 11.25 -14.28
CA GLY A 412 -9.52 10.07 -15.07
C GLY A 412 -11.00 9.68 -15.08
N LYS A 413 -11.28 8.65 -15.87
CA LYS A 413 -12.60 8.00 -15.96
C LYS A 413 -13.00 7.37 -14.62
N GLU A 414 -14.31 7.33 -14.34
CA GLU A 414 -14.87 6.77 -13.13
C GLU A 414 -15.05 5.24 -13.23
N LEU A 415 -13.97 4.56 -13.63
CA LEU A 415 -13.90 3.12 -13.79
C LEU A 415 -12.58 2.63 -13.19
N ALA A 416 -12.67 1.58 -12.35
CA ALA A 416 -11.50 0.89 -11.81
C ALA A 416 -11.82 -0.58 -11.56
N TRP A 417 -10.77 -1.40 -11.51
CA TRP A 417 -10.86 -2.85 -11.33
C TRP A 417 -9.78 -3.34 -10.37
N LEU A 418 -10.14 -4.33 -9.58
CA LEU A 418 -9.15 -5.22 -8.94
C LEU A 418 -8.86 -6.36 -9.92
N LYS A 419 -7.61 -6.52 -10.29
CA LYS A 419 -7.12 -7.56 -11.20
C LYS A 419 -6.35 -8.64 -10.45
N CYS A 420 -6.51 -9.89 -10.88
CA CYS A 420 -5.69 -11.02 -10.48
C CYS A 420 -4.97 -11.58 -11.70
N ILE A 421 -3.63 -11.60 -11.64
CA ILE A 421 -2.75 -11.86 -12.78
C ILE A 421 -1.89 -13.08 -12.45
N ASP A 422 -1.82 -14.07 -13.35
CA ASP A 422 -0.88 -15.20 -13.26
C ASP A 422 0.55 -14.70 -13.51
N ALA A 423 1.37 -14.72 -12.47
CA ALA A 423 2.75 -14.24 -12.51
C ALA A 423 3.75 -15.18 -13.22
N SER A 424 3.32 -16.38 -13.61
CA SER A 424 4.20 -17.43 -14.19
C SER A 424 4.53 -17.25 -15.67
N LYS A 425 3.86 -16.32 -16.34
CA LYS A 425 3.97 -16.05 -17.77
C LYS A 425 5.19 -15.18 -18.12
N THR A 426 5.46 -14.98 -19.41
CA THR A 426 6.54 -14.12 -19.92
C THR A 426 6.09 -13.33 -21.16
N GLY A 427 6.71 -12.17 -21.41
CA GLY A 427 6.40 -11.29 -22.53
C GLY A 427 5.19 -10.39 -22.28
N ASP A 428 4.46 -10.02 -23.31
CA ASP A 428 3.18 -9.33 -23.17
C ASP A 428 2.09 -10.36 -22.81
N VAL A 429 1.66 -10.34 -21.57
CA VAL A 429 0.75 -11.34 -21.01
C VAL A 429 -0.69 -10.82 -20.88
N THR A 430 -0.98 -9.66 -21.43
CA THR A 430 -2.29 -8.97 -21.31
C THR A 430 -3.46 -9.89 -21.64
N LYS A 431 -3.36 -10.67 -22.74
CA LYS A 431 -4.44 -11.55 -23.20
C LYS A 431 -4.47 -12.94 -22.56
N THR A 432 -3.43 -13.30 -21.77
CA THR A 432 -3.24 -14.71 -21.36
C THR A 432 -3.07 -14.91 -19.86
N ALA A 433 -2.85 -13.85 -19.10
CA ALA A 433 -2.54 -13.97 -17.67
C ALA A 433 -3.66 -13.47 -16.75
N GLU A 434 -4.72 -12.83 -17.24
CA GLU A 434 -5.84 -12.45 -16.40
C GLU A 434 -6.56 -13.70 -15.87
N ALA A 435 -6.45 -13.94 -14.55
CA ALA A 435 -7.20 -15.00 -13.90
C ALA A 435 -8.65 -14.55 -13.67
N TRP A 436 -8.84 -13.33 -13.22
CA TRP A 436 -10.13 -12.68 -13.06
C TRP A 436 -9.99 -11.16 -12.90
N SER A 437 -11.10 -10.44 -13.09
CA SER A 437 -11.25 -9.01 -12.89
C SER A 437 -12.52 -8.73 -12.10
N TYR A 438 -12.42 -7.84 -11.11
CA TYR A 438 -13.54 -7.43 -10.27
C TYR A 438 -13.69 -5.90 -10.29
N PRO A 439 -14.86 -5.34 -10.67
CA PRO A 439 -15.07 -3.90 -10.69
C PRO A 439 -15.16 -3.33 -9.27
N VAL A 440 -14.48 -2.21 -9.02
CA VAL A 440 -14.62 -1.40 -7.81
C VAL A 440 -15.31 -0.09 -8.14
N ASN A 441 -15.82 0.62 -7.12
CA ASN A 441 -16.59 1.84 -7.37
C ASN A 441 -15.70 3.07 -7.55
N LEU A 442 -15.89 3.82 -8.61
CA LEU A 442 -15.16 5.04 -8.97
C LEU A 442 -13.68 4.78 -9.23
N HIS A 443 -12.83 5.05 -8.25
CA HIS A 443 -11.38 4.96 -8.32
C HIS A 443 -10.84 4.14 -7.15
N CYS A 444 -9.62 3.65 -7.26
CA CYS A 444 -8.96 2.93 -6.20
C CYS A 444 -7.47 3.29 -6.15
N CYS A 445 -7.00 3.75 -5.00
CA CYS A 445 -5.58 3.92 -4.68
C CYS A 445 -5.10 2.96 -3.58
N ALA A 446 -6.00 2.12 -3.07
CA ALA A 446 -5.68 1.14 -2.05
C ALA A 446 -4.89 -0.06 -2.58
N THR A 447 -4.07 -0.64 -1.72
CA THR A 447 -3.39 -1.93 -1.91
C THR A 447 -4.28 -3.03 -1.33
N PRO A 448 -4.52 -4.15 -2.03
CA PRO A 448 -5.32 -5.24 -1.50
C PRO A 448 -4.65 -5.93 -0.32
N SER A 449 -5.45 -6.48 0.62
CA SER A 449 -5.02 -7.43 1.65
C SER A 449 -5.62 -8.81 1.38
N ILE A 450 -4.78 -9.85 1.45
CA ILE A 450 -5.15 -11.20 1.05
C ILE A 450 -4.88 -12.17 2.19
N ALA A 451 -5.93 -12.75 2.75
CA ALA A 451 -5.83 -13.71 3.84
C ALA A 451 -6.98 -14.73 3.78
N GLY A 452 -6.74 -15.97 4.20
CA GLY A 452 -7.78 -17.01 4.30
C GLY A 452 -8.52 -17.32 2.99
N GLY A 453 -7.90 -17.04 1.81
CA GLY A 453 -8.55 -17.19 0.50
C GLY A 453 -9.50 -16.04 0.13
N LEU A 454 -9.44 -14.93 0.86
CA LEU A 454 -10.23 -13.72 0.62
C LEU A 454 -9.31 -12.54 0.29
N VAL A 455 -9.79 -11.65 -0.56
CA VAL A 455 -9.17 -10.35 -0.86
C VAL A 455 -10.06 -9.26 -0.30
N PHE A 456 -9.46 -8.36 0.46
CA PHE A 456 -10.14 -7.16 0.95
C PHE A 456 -9.51 -5.93 0.31
N ILE A 457 -10.34 -5.00 -0.14
CA ILE A 457 -9.89 -3.75 -0.75
C ILE A 457 -10.91 -2.63 -0.48
N THR A 458 -10.42 -1.41 -0.39
CA THR A 458 -11.22 -0.19 -0.24
C THR A 458 -11.23 0.61 -1.54
N ASP A 459 -12.22 1.47 -1.72
CA ASP A 459 -12.30 2.36 -2.88
C ASP A 459 -12.74 3.80 -2.51
N LEU A 460 -12.62 4.72 -3.47
CA LEU A 460 -13.08 6.10 -3.31
C LEU A 460 -14.62 6.21 -3.37
N GLY A 461 -15.32 5.16 -3.80
CA GLY A 461 -16.76 5.01 -3.71
C GLY A 461 -17.26 4.71 -2.29
N ARG A 462 -16.43 4.85 -1.26
CA ARG A 462 -16.73 4.65 0.16
C ARG A 462 -17.06 3.21 0.54
N THR A 463 -16.48 2.23 -0.13
CA THR A 463 -16.83 0.83 0.03
C THR A 463 -15.62 0.00 0.43
N ILE A 464 -15.80 -0.91 1.37
CA ILE A 464 -14.91 -2.03 1.66
C ILE A 464 -15.48 -3.24 0.92
N HIS A 465 -14.68 -3.92 0.13
CA HIS A 465 -15.04 -5.11 -0.62
C HIS A 465 -14.36 -6.34 -0.03
N CYS A 466 -15.07 -7.46 0.00
CA CYS A 466 -14.54 -8.80 0.22
C CYS A 466 -14.82 -9.64 -1.02
N VAL A 467 -13.76 -10.21 -1.59
CA VAL A 467 -13.78 -10.96 -2.84
C VAL A 467 -13.08 -12.30 -2.62
N ASP A 468 -13.60 -13.38 -3.20
CA ASP A 468 -12.94 -14.69 -3.18
C ASP A 468 -11.65 -14.61 -4.02
N ALA A 469 -10.51 -14.92 -3.40
CA ALA A 469 -9.19 -14.73 -4.02
C ALA A 469 -8.94 -15.64 -5.22
N GLU A 470 -9.60 -16.79 -5.30
CA GLU A 470 -9.41 -17.74 -6.39
C GLU A 470 -10.26 -17.38 -7.62
N THR A 471 -11.49 -16.92 -7.38
CA THR A 471 -12.50 -16.78 -8.44
C THR A 471 -12.87 -15.34 -8.79
N GLY A 472 -12.48 -14.36 -7.97
CA GLY A 472 -12.88 -12.96 -8.14
C GLY A 472 -14.35 -12.68 -7.84
N LYS A 473 -15.10 -13.66 -7.30
CA LYS A 473 -16.52 -13.48 -6.97
C LYS A 473 -16.67 -12.65 -5.70
N PRO A 474 -17.58 -11.66 -5.67
CA PRO A 474 -17.85 -10.89 -4.46
C PRO A 474 -18.46 -11.77 -3.38
N CYS A 475 -17.95 -11.68 -2.15
CA CYS A 475 -18.56 -12.23 -0.96
C CYS A 475 -19.50 -11.21 -0.34
N TRP A 476 -19.01 -10.01 -0.07
CA TRP A 476 -19.81 -8.91 0.46
C TRP A 476 -19.16 -7.55 0.17
N THR A 477 -19.95 -6.51 0.38
CA THR A 477 -19.49 -5.12 0.43
C THR A 477 -19.99 -4.43 1.70
N HIS A 478 -19.23 -3.46 2.20
CA HIS A 478 -19.60 -2.61 3.33
C HIS A 478 -19.41 -1.14 2.99
N LYS A 479 -20.50 -0.35 3.07
CA LYS A 479 -20.52 1.08 2.77
C LYS A 479 -20.21 1.87 4.03
N CYS A 480 -19.28 2.84 3.95
CA CYS A 480 -18.93 3.76 5.02
C CYS A 480 -19.36 5.19 4.70
N ARG A 481 -19.16 6.11 5.65
CA ARG A 481 -19.53 7.53 5.46
C ARG A 481 -18.57 8.25 4.52
N GLY A 482 -17.27 7.93 4.59
CA GLY A 482 -16.21 8.57 3.82
C GLY A 482 -15.55 7.67 2.78
N GLU A 483 -14.89 8.29 1.82
CA GLU A 483 -14.03 7.63 0.85
C GLU A 483 -12.78 7.07 1.53
N PHE A 484 -12.13 6.09 0.89
CA PHE A 484 -10.92 5.48 1.41
C PHE A 484 -9.71 5.83 0.53
N TRP A 485 -8.67 6.34 1.18
CA TRP A 485 -7.35 6.52 0.56
C TRP A 485 -6.36 5.46 1.07
N GLY A 486 -6.51 5.06 2.35
CA GLY A 486 -5.74 3.98 2.95
C GLY A 486 -6.25 2.60 2.53
N SER A 487 -5.37 1.62 2.65
CA SER A 487 -5.67 0.21 2.42
C SER A 487 -6.33 -0.43 3.64
N THR A 488 -6.92 -1.62 3.46
CA THR A 488 -7.30 -2.48 4.57
C THR A 488 -6.04 -3.10 5.21
N LEU A 489 -6.11 -3.40 6.51
CA LEU A 489 -5.20 -4.32 7.20
C LEU A 489 -5.99 -5.56 7.59
N VAL A 490 -5.45 -6.76 7.36
CA VAL A 490 -6.01 -8.00 7.91
C VAL A 490 -5.06 -8.56 8.99
N ALA A 491 -5.58 -8.68 10.21
CA ALA A 491 -4.87 -9.25 11.34
C ALA A 491 -5.88 -9.86 12.33
N ASP A 492 -5.48 -10.91 13.06
CA ASP A 492 -6.30 -11.54 14.12
C ASP A 492 -7.73 -11.90 13.67
N GLY A 493 -7.88 -12.38 12.42
CA GLY A 493 -9.19 -12.70 11.86
C GLY A 493 -10.11 -11.48 11.63
N LYS A 494 -9.55 -10.28 11.58
CA LYS A 494 -10.28 -9.01 11.43
C LYS A 494 -9.74 -8.19 10.26
N VAL A 495 -10.63 -7.39 9.68
CA VAL A 495 -10.32 -6.36 8.67
C VAL A 495 -10.45 -5.00 9.33
N TYR A 496 -9.41 -4.19 9.23
CA TYR A 496 -9.35 -2.82 9.75
C TYR A 496 -9.25 -1.85 8.59
N ALA A 497 -10.05 -0.78 8.59
CA ALA A 497 -10.02 0.25 7.56
C ALA A 497 -10.46 1.61 8.10
N GLY A 498 -9.75 2.67 7.72
CA GLY A 498 -10.06 4.05 8.08
C GLY A 498 -10.51 4.89 6.89
N SER A 499 -11.57 5.67 7.05
CA SER A 499 -12.12 6.54 5.99
C SER A 499 -11.72 8.02 6.17
N ARG A 500 -11.83 8.79 5.09
CA ARG A 500 -11.62 10.26 5.09
C ARG A 500 -12.69 11.05 5.86
N ARG A 501 -13.69 10.37 6.44
CA ARG A 501 -14.68 10.97 7.36
C ARG A 501 -14.43 10.60 8.81
N GLY A 502 -13.29 9.97 9.12
CA GLY A 502 -12.92 9.57 10.46
C GLY A 502 -13.50 8.24 10.92
N ASP A 503 -14.33 7.57 10.10
CA ASP A 503 -14.80 6.22 10.43
C ASP A 503 -13.64 5.25 10.45
N PHE A 504 -13.43 4.55 11.55
CA PHE A 504 -12.54 3.41 11.65
C PHE A 504 -13.39 2.15 11.82
N CYS A 505 -13.44 1.33 10.78
CA CYS A 505 -14.27 0.13 10.71
C CYS A 505 -13.45 -1.10 11.08
N ILE A 506 -14.02 -1.99 11.91
CA ILE A 506 -13.47 -3.31 12.24
C ILE A 506 -14.53 -4.35 11.85
N LEU A 507 -14.17 -5.25 10.94
CA LEU A 507 -15.05 -6.32 10.46
C LEU A 507 -14.37 -7.69 10.66
N ALA A 508 -15.13 -8.77 10.68
CA ALA A 508 -14.55 -10.10 10.60
C ALA A 508 -13.96 -10.35 9.21
N ALA A 509 -12.78 -10.97 9.15
CA ALA A 509 -12.15 -11.40 7.90
C ALA A 509 -12.75 -12.76 7.48
N ASP A 510 -14.03 -12.76 7.09
CA ASP A 510 -14.81 -13.94 6.76
C ASP A 510 -15.61 -13.76 5.47
N LYS A 511 -16.07 -14.87 4.86
CA LYS A 511 -17.00 -14.87 3.71
C LYS A 511 -18.36 -14.30 4.06
N GLU A 512 -18.75 -14.37 5.33
CA GLU A 512 -19.97 -13.76 5.84
C GLU A 512 -19.68 -12.38 6.44
N LYS A 513 -20.43 -11.38 6.02
CA LYS A 513 -20.27 -10.02 6.51
C LYS A 513 -20.64 -9.88 7.97
N LYS A 514 -19.66 -9.51 8.81
CA LYS A 514 -19.90 -9.17 10.22
C LYS A 514 -19.13 -7.91 10.58
N VAL A 515 -19.84 -6.84 10.90
CA VAL A 515 -19.26 -5.61 11.46
C VAL A 515 -19.10 -5.82 12.97
N LEU A 516 -17.88 -5.69 13.46
CA LEU A 516 -17.53 -5.81 14.89
C LEU A 516 -17.68 -4.47 15.59
N SER A 517 -17.13 -3.41 14.98
CA SER A 517 -17.32 -2.04 15.46
C SER A 517 -17.08 -1.00 14.36
N SER A 518 -17.57 0.22 14.59
CA SER A 518 -17.27 1.41 13.80
C SER A 518 -17.06 2.55 14.79
N ILE A 519 -15.85 3.11 14.79
CA ILE A 519 -15.41 4.15 15.73
C ILE A 519 -15.24 5.44 14.94
N ASP A 520 -15.74 6.56 15.46
CA ASP A 520 -15.49 7.88 14.89
C ASP A 520 -14.27 8.50 15.58
N LEU A 521 -13.24 8.83 14.80
CA LEU A 521 -12.02 9.47 15.28
C LEU A 521 -12.02 11.00 15.09
N ASP A 522 -13.13 11.56 14.63
CA ASP A 522 -13.35 13.01 14.41
C ASP A 522 -12.28 13.68 13.52
N SER A 523 -11.52 12.89 12.79
CA SER A 523 -10.42 13.37 11.94
C SER A 523 -10.20 12.41 10.76
N PRO A 524 -10.01 12.92 9.54
CA PRO A 524 -9.80 12.06 8.35
C PRO A 524 -8.66 11.07 8.54
N ILE A 525 -8.82 9.87 8.00
CA ILE A 525 -7.81 8.82 7.96
C ILE A 525 -7.44 8.58 6.49
N SER A 526 -6.20 8.90 6.13
CA SER A 526 -5.67 8.69 4.77
C SER A 526 -4.65 7.54 4.71
N SER A 527 -4.16 7.11 5.86
CA SER A 527 -3.15 6.06 6.02
C SER A 527 -3.76 4.66 6.13
N THR A 528 -2.92 3.65 5.94
CA THR A 528 -3.26 2.26 6.24
C THR A 528 -3.01 1.99 7.73
N PRO A 529 -3.93 1.33 8.47
CA PRO A 529 -3.65 0.89 9.83
C PRO A 529 -2.55 -0.18 9.85
N VAL A 530 -1.79 -0.25 10.95
CA VAL A 530 -0.67 -1.19 11.12
C VAL A 530 -0.84 -1.95 12.42
N ALA A 531 -0.54 -3.25 12.43
CA ALA A 531 -0.51 -4.07 13.64
C ALA A 531 0.91 -4.57 13.89
N ALA A 532 1.44 -4.30 15.08
CA ALA A 532 2.75 -4.73 15.54
C ALA A 532 2.77 -4.82 17.06
N ASN A 533 3.47 -5.79 17.61
CA ASN A 533 3.73 -5.95 19.05
C ASN A 533 2.44 -5.91 19.91
N GLY A 534 1.37 -6.57 19.42
CA GLY A 534 0.05 -6.62 20.08
C GLY A 534 -0.70 -5.30 20.06
N THR A 535 -0.34 -4.35 19.19
CA THR A 535 -0.88 -3.00 19.13
C THR A 535 -1.29 -2.65 17.70
N ILE A 536 -2.44 -1.97 17.54
CA ILE A 536 -2.85 -1.37 16.26
C ILE A 536 -2.46 0.11 16.30
N TYR A 537 -1.77 0.57 15.25
CA TYR A 537 -1.40 1.97 15.06
C TYR A 537 -2.25 2.58 13.95
N ILE A 538 -2.86 3.73 14.26
CA ILE A 538 -3.77 4.44 13.35
C ILE A 538 -3.35 5.90 13.31
N SER A 539 -2.91 6.41 12.16
CA SER A 539 -2.68 7.84 11.97
C SER A 539 -3.92 8.49 11.33
N THR A 540 -4.46 9.49 12.01
CA THR A 540 -5.41 10.46 11.45
C THR A 540 -4.64 11.67 10.94
N GLN A 541 -5.30 12.68 10.43
CA GLN A 541 -4.62 13.91 9.97
C GLN A 541 -3.73 14.54 11.04
N THR A 542 -4.11 14.45 12.32
CA THR A 542 -3.46 15.19 13.41
C THR A 542 -2.99 14.34 14.58
N ARG A 543 -3.31 13.04 14.60
CA ARG A 543 -3.00 12.17 15.75
C ARG A 543 -2.55 10.78 15.31
N LEU A 544 -1.66 10.20 16.09
CA LEU A 544 -1.27 8.79 16.04
C LEU A 544 -1.84 8.09 17.27
N TYR A 545 -2.71 7.12 17.03
CA TYR A 545 -3.30 6.27 18.06
C TYR A 545 -2.53 4.94 18.14
N ALA A 546 -2.13 4.54 19.33
CA ALA A 546 -1.71 3.18 19.64
C ALA A 546 -2.84 2.50 20.44
N VAL A 547 -3.44 1.48 19.85
CA VAL A 547 -4.62 0.79 20.37
C VAL A 547 -4.23 -0.63 20.74
N LYS A 548 -4.38 -0.98 22.03
CA LYS A 548 -4.01 -2.28 22.57
C LYS A 548 -5.09 -2.78 23.52
N LYS A 549 -5.42 -4.06 23.44
CA LYS A 549 -6.35 -4.67 24.37
C LYS A 549 -5.80 -4.56 25.79
N ALA A 550 -6.60 -4.04 26.71
CA ALA A 550 -6.22 -4.00 28.12
C ALA A 550 -5.93 -5.43 28.62
N ALA A 551 -4.92 -5.57 29.44
CA ALA A 551 -4.69 -6.83 30.16
C ALA A 551 -5.94 -7.14 31.01
N PRO A 552 -6.37 -8.42 31.10
CA PRO A 552 -7.54 -8.84 31.87
C PRO A 552 -7.41 -8.54 33.37
#